data_d8ad169617ca40b1b0e84bc28c642ee3
#
_entry.id   d8ad169617ca40b1b0e84bc28c642ee3
#
_cell.length_a   1.000
_cell.length_b   1.000
_cell.length_c   1.000
_cell.angle_alpha   90.00
_cell.angle_beta   90.00
_cell.angle_gamma   90.00
#
_symmetry.space_group_name_H-M   'P 1'
#
loop_
_entity.id
_entity.type
_entity.pdbx_description
1 polymer ?
#
loop_
_entity_poly.entity_id
_entity_poly.type
_entity_poly.pdbx_seq_one_letter_code
_entity_poly.pdbx_strand_id
1 'polypeptide(L)'
;MYFLNSRTVPEFAMRATRISAEMAKCSLAHDTFITYRPLEKLELLEYFPFIKHVDAERTTDWEHPVFSETGTCLECIPDGWQKPWFIETMLMSLKSVIQEDGMAMKDIYMTGAKEKYGSLRMDFVTPVTKDHAFSDMCLAWEELAGYFCCQCGKPHVSISRGWICPYCKDCWDDINGEFKEIPVESVSITTWENDEKIKRTIDLVPLYETVEKIWEETCVY
;
A
#
# COMPACT_ATOMS: atom_id res chain seq x y z
N MET A 1 -14.79 18.58 -2.67
CA MET A 1 -13.94 18.61 -1.46
C MET A 1 -14.31 17.39 -0.63
N TYR A 2 -13.69 16.23 -0.95
CA TYR A 2 -13.87 15.01 -0.17
C TYR A 2 -12.81 15.05 0.95
N PHE A 3 -13.28 15.35 2.14
CA PHE A 3 -12.45 15.16 3.32
C PHE A 3 -12.40 13.67 3.59
N LEU A 4 -11.21 13.07 3.57
CA LEU A 4 -10.91 11.90 4.39
C LEU A 4 -11.08 12.36 5.83
N ASN A 5 -12.33 12.45 6.26
CA ASN A 5 -12.64 12.73 7.65
C ASN A 5 -12.64 11.38 8.39
N SER A 6 -12.63 11.44 9.71
CA SER A 6 -12.67 10.25 10.59
C SER A 6 -13.86 9.29 10.32
N ARG A 7 -14.74 9.60 9.37
CA ARG A 7 -15.85 8.73 8.93
C ARG A 7 -15.55 7.97 7.63
N THR A 8 -14.74 8.53 6.72
CA THR A 8 -14.44 7.88 5.43
C THR A 8 -13.33 6.83 5.55
N VAL A 9 -12.37 6.99 6.45
CA VAL A 9 -11.30 6.02 6.67
C VAL A 9 -11.81 4.70 7.28
N PRO A 10 -12.69 4.69 8.32
CA PRO A 10 -13.30 3.45 8.81
C PRO A 10 -14.19 2.76 7.78
N GLU A 11 -14.92 3.52 6.95
CA GLU A 11 -15.75 2.98 5.88
C GLU A 11 -14.91 2.35 4.77
N PHE A 12 -13.79 2.97 4.48
CA PHE A 12 -12.79 2.51 3.55
C PHE A 12 -12.07 1.24 4.07
N ALA A 13 -11.63 1.25 5.33
CA ALA A 13 -11.05 0.10 6.00
C ALA A 13 -12.03 -1.09 6.07
N MET A 14 -13.32 -0.83 6.37
CA MET A 14 -14.36 -1.85 6.30
C MET A 14 -14.61 -2.35 4.87
N ARG A 15 -14.44 -1.52 3.84
CA ARG A 15 -14.51 -1.95 2.44
C ARG A 15 -13.31 -2.79 2.04
N ALA A 16 -12.10 -2.40 2.42
CA ALA A 16 -10.88 -3.20 2.21
C ALA A 16 -11.01 -4.58 2.87
N THR A 17 -11.54 -4.64 4.10
CA THR A 17 -11.82 -5.90 4.82
C THR A 17 -12.94 -6.71 4.14
N ARG A 18 -13.99 -6.07 3.62
CA ARG A 18 -15.05 -6.73 2.83
C ARG A 18 -14.51 -7.27 1.51
N ILE A 19 -13.66 -6.52 0.83
CA ILE A 19 -13.09 -6.91 -0.45
C ILE A 19 -12.11 -8.07 -0.26
N SER A 20 -11.28 -8.08 0.78
CA SER A 20 -10.44 -9.24 1.11
C SER A 20 -11.29 -10.46 1.51
N ALA A 21 -12.39 -10.28 2.21
CA ALA A 21 -13.36 -11.32 2.52
C ALA A 21 -14.16 -11.79 1.28
N GLU A 22 -14.43 -10.93 0.32
CA GLU A 22 -15.08 -11.29 -0.95
C GLU A 22 -14.11 -11.94 -1.93
N MET A 23 -12.85 -11.52 -1.97
CA MET A 23 -11.79 -12.24 -2.70
C MET A 23 -11.57 -13.65 -2.11
N ALA A 24 -11.53 -13.76 -0.79
CA ALA A 24 -11.52 -15.03 -0.10
C ALA A 24 -12.73 -15.89 -0.52
N LYS A 25 -13.94 -15.34 -0.63
CA LYS A 25 -15.14 -16.03 -1.09
C LYS A 25 -15.09 -16.42 -2.57
N CYS A 26 -14.53 -15.60 -3.45
CA CYS A 26 -14.41 -15.90 -4.88
C CYS A 26 -13.40 -17.02 -5.17
N SER A 27 -12.34 -17.14 -4.38
CA SER A 27 -11.40 -18.26 -4.47
C SER A 27 -11.90 -19.53 -3.78
N LEU A 28 -13.00 -19.47 -3.02
CA LEU A 28 -13.51 -20.48 -2.09
C LEU A 28 -14.82 -21.15 -2.53
N ALA A 29 -15.17 -21.10 -3.80
CA ALA A 29 -16.32 -21.85 -4.30
C ALA A 29 -16.15 -23.40 -4.19
N HIS A 30 -15.02 -23.89 -3.68
CA HIS A 30 -14.79 -25.32 -3.40
C HIS A 30 -14.01 -25.51 -2.10
N ASP A 31 -14.74 -25.97 -1.08
CA ASP A 31 -14.32 -26.57 0.18
C ASP A 31 -14.34 -25.74 1.47
N THR A 32 -14.87 -26.37 2.50
CA THR A 32 -15.36 -25.95 3.79
C THR A 32 -14.30 -25.48 4.82
N PHE A 33 -13.09 -25.18 4.40
CA PHE A 33 -12.08 -24.53 5.23
C PHE A 33 -11.54 -23.32 4.49
N ILE A 34 -11.85 -22.11 5.00
CA ILE A 34 -11.33 -20.84 4.48
C ILE A 34 -9.87 -20.72 4.91
N THR A 35 -8.95 -21.26 4.12
CA THR A 35 -7.53 -20.93 4.22
C THR A 35 -7.26 -19.76 3.27
N TYR A 36 -6.79 -18.64 3.83
CA TYR A 36 -6.26 -17.54 3.03
C TYR A 36 -5.12 -18.08 2.15
N ARG A 37 -5.27 -17.96 0.83
CA ARG A 37 -4.20 -18.25 -0.13
C ARG A 37 -3.73 -16.93 -0.73
N PRO A 38 -2.46 -16.55 -0.52
CA PRO A 38 -1.87 -15.40 -1.19
C PRO A 38 -2.03 -15.52 -2.71
N LEU A 39 -2.25 -14.38 -3.36
CA LEU A 39 -2.23 -14.31 -4.82
C LEU A 39 -0.81 -14.58 -5.33
N GLU A 40 -0.71 -15.40 -6.36
CA GLU A 40 0.55 -15.56 -7.07
C GLU A 40 0.86 -14.31 -7.93
N LYS A 41 2.11 -14.13 -8.31
CA LYS A 41 2.55 -12.94 -9.05
C LYS A 41 1.72 -12.67 -10.31
N LEU A 42 1.38 -13.71 -11.08
CA LEU A 42 0.55 -13.55 -12.27
C LEU A 42 -0.88 -13.15 -11.94
N GLU A 43 -1.44 -13.71 -10.87
CA GLU A 43 -2.77 -13.33 -10.38
C GLU A 43 -2.77 -11.86 -9.92
N LEU A 44 -1.73 -11.41 -9.21
CA LEU A 44 -1.59 -9.99 -8.84
C LEU A 44 -1.59 -9.08 -10.07
N LEU A 45 -0.87 -9.44 -11.13
CA LEU A 45 -0.82 -8.67 -12.38
C LEU A 45 -2.16 -8.65 -13.13
N GLU A 46 -2.96 -9.70 -13.01
CA GLU A 46 -4.29 -9.77 -13.58
C GLU A 46 -5.30 -8.92 -12.79
N TYR A 47 -5.28 -9.03 -11.46
CA TYR A 47 -6.19 -8.28 -10.57
C TYR A 47 -5.84 -6.80 -10.44
N PHE A 48 -4.56 -6.45 -10.55
CA PHE A 48 -4.02 -5.11 -10.38
C PHE A 48 -3.12 -4.71 -11.55
N PRO A 49 -3.66 -4.56 -12.76
CA PRO A 49 -2.84 -4.30 -13.96
C PRO A 49 -1.99 -3.04 -13.87
N PHE A 50 -2.33 -2.11 -12.99
CA PHE A 50 -1.61 -0.86 -12.76
C PHE A 50 -0.24 -1.03 -12.08
N ILE A 51 0.11 -2.22 -11.56
CA ILE A 51 1.44 -2.50 -10.98
C ILE A 51 2.42 -3.12 -11.98
N LYS A 52 2.04 -3.32 -13.24
CA LYS A 52 2.93 -3.86 -14.28
C LYS A 52 4.12 -2.93 -14.47
N HIS A 53 5.31 -3.53 -14.47
CA HIS A 53 6.52 -2.78 -14.74
C HIS A 53 6.55 -2.30 -16.20
N VAL A 54 6.89 -1.02 -16.42
CA VAL A 54 7.11 -0.48 -17.76
C VAL A 54 8.43 -1.03 -18.30
N ASP A 55 8.38 -1.67 -19.46
CA ASP A 55 9.57 -2.13 -20.17
C ASP A 55 10.20 -0.94 -20.92
N ALA A 56 11.14 -0.28 -20.23
CA ALA A 56 11.78 0.92 -20.76
C ALA A 56 12.60 0.66 -22.02
N GLU A 57 13.12 -0.54 -22.22
CA GLU A 57 13.89 -0.90 -23.42
C GLU A 57 13.00 -1.02 -24.66
N ARG A 58 11.75 -1.45 -24.48
CA ARG A 58 10.76 -1.61 -25.54
C ARG A 58 9.85 -0.38 -25.71
N THR A 59 9.85 0.53 -24.73
CA THR A 59 9.02 1.75 -24.76
C THR A 59 9.72 2.83 -25.57
N THR A 60 9.23 3.12 -26.75
CA THR A 60 9.69 4.23 -27.61
C THR A 60 8.79 5.44 -27.53
N ASP A 61 7.53 5.25 -27.11
CA ASP A 61 6.53 6.28 -26.89
C ASP A 61 6.02 6.18 -25.46
N TRP A 62 6.28 7.20 -24.66
CA TRP A 62 5.90 7.25 -23.23
C TRP A 62 4.44 7.64 -23.00
N GLU A 63 3.73 8.06 -24.05
CA GLU A 63 2.26 8.18 -23.99
C GLU A 63 1.58 6.82 -24.10
N HIS A 64 2.29 5.84 -24.72
CA HIS A 64 1.81 4.46 -24.90
C HIS A 64 2.91 3.46 -24.49
N PRO A 65 3.20 3.33 -23.18
CA PRO A 65 4.29 2.49 -22.71
C PRO A 65 4.02 1.00 -22.95
N VAL A 66 5.10 0.26 -23.20
CA VAL A 66 5.07 -1.20 -23.27
C VAL A 66 5.27 -1.76 -21.86
N PHE A 67 4.39 -2.67 -21.45
CA PHE A 67 4.46 -3.29 -20.13
C PHE A 67 5.10 -4.68 -20.18
N SER A 68 5.81 -5.02 -19.11
CA SER A 68 6.29 -6.38 -18.86
C SER A 68 5.10 -7.32 -18.62
N GLU A 69 5.17 -8.54 -19.14
CA GLU A 69 4.16 -9.57 -18.91
C GLU A 69 4.29 -10.21 -17.53
N THR A 70 5.48 -10.16 -16.92
CA THR A 70 5.82 -10.89 -15.70
C THR A 70 6.44 -10.02 -14.61
N GLY A 71 6.89 -8.79 -14.94
CA GLY A 71 7.54 -7.87 -14.00
C GLY A 71 6.53 -6.99 -13.26
N THR A 72 6.78 -6.74 -11.98
CA THR A 72 6.04 -5.75 -11.19
C THR A 72 7.00 -4.69 -10.65
N CYS A 73 6.49 -3.47 -10.43
CA CYS A 73 7.25 -2.42 -9.76
C CYS A 73 7.49 -2.70 -8.26
N LEU A 74 6.84 -3.72 -7.71
CA LEU A 74 6.90 -4.06 -6.28
C LEU A 74 8.11 -4.91 -5.90
N GLU A 75 8.90 -5.36 -6.86
CA GLU A 75 10.08 -6.23 -6.60
C GLU A 75 11.23 -5.51 -5.88
N CYS A 76 11.20 -4.17 -5.89
CA CYS A 76 12.26 -3.34 -5.29
C CYS A 76 11.94 -2.87 -3.85
N ILE A 77 10.80 -3.28 -3.29
CA ILE A 77 10.45 -2.93 -1.90
C ILE A 77 10.94 -4.01 -0.93
N PRO A 78 11.14 -3.68 0.35
CA PRO A 78 11.58 -4.64 1.39
C PRO A 78 10.67 -5.87 1.50
N ASP A 79 11.26 -7.02 1.83
CA ASP A 79 10.56 -8.32 1.94
C ASP A 79 9.38 -8.30 2.91
N GLY A 80 9.49 -7.53 4.00
CA GLY A 80 8.41 -7.37 4.97
C GLY A 80 7.18 -6.70 4.37
N TRP A 81 7.37 -5.74 3.50
CA TRP A 81 6.28 -5.04 2.81
C TRP A 81 5.77 -5.78 1.57
N GLN A 82 6.49 -6.81 1.10
CA GLN A 82 6.02 -7.74 0.07
C GLN A 82 5.13 -8.86 0.62
N LYS A 83 4.89 -8.89 1.93
CA LYS A 83 4.00 -9.90 2.51
C LYS A 83 2.60 -9.78 1.93
N PRO A 84 1.97 -10.91 1.55
CA PRO A 84 0.68 -10.91 0.86
C PRO A 84 -0.38 -10.08 1.57
N TRP A 85 -0.53 -10.25 2.89
CA TRP A 85 -1.50 -9.51 3.71
C TRP A 85 -1.31 -7.98 3.66
N PHE A 86 -0.05 -7.48 3.50
CA PHE A 86 0.25 -6.06 3.37
C PHE A 86 -0.01 -5.60 1.93
N ILE A 87 0.64 -6.27 0.95
CA ILE A 87 0.59 -5.84 -0.46
C ILE A 87 -0.81 -5.94 -1.05
N GLU A 88 -1.53 -7.03 -0.78
CA GLU A 88 -2.88 -7.22 -1.32
C GLU A 88 -3.85 -6.21 -0.74
N THR A 89 -3.77 -5.92 0.58
CA THR A 89 -4.60 -4.88 1.21
C THR A 89 -4.32 -3.50 0.62
N MET A 90 -3.05 -3.16 0.41
CA MET A 90 -2.65 -1.91 -0.24
C MET A 90 -3.23 -1.81 -1.66
N LEU A 91 -3.01 -2.81 -2.49
CA LEU A 91 -3.46 -2.81 -3.88
C LEU A 91 -4.98 -2.79 -4.01
N MET A 92 -5.69 -3.48 -3.12
CA MET A 92 -7.14 -3.44 -3.06
C MET A 92 -7.65 -2.04 -2.70
N SER A 93 -7.00 -1.38 -1.74
CA SER A 93 -7.33 -0.01 -1.35
C SER A 93 -7.17 0.96 -2.52
N LEU A 94 -6.05 0.89 -3.22
CA LEU A 94 -5.79 1.72 -4.40
C LEU A 94 -6.81 1.44 -5.51
N LYS A 95 -7.10 0.17 -5.77
CA LYS A 95 -8.11 -0.23 -6.77
C LYS A 95 -9.50 0.31 -6.44
N SER A 96 -9.90 0.28 -5.17
CA SER A 96 -11.20 0.81 -4.74
C SER A 96 -11.30 2.30 -5.04
N VAL A 97 -10.28 3.09 -4.70
CA VAL A 97 -10.26 4.53 -4.98
C VAL A 97 -10.27 4.81 -6.48
N ILE A 98 -9.48 4.08 -7.28
CA ILE A 98 -9.50 4.19 -8.74
C ILE A 98 -10.91 4.01 -9.29
N GLN A 99 -11.65 3.01 -8.78
CA GLN A 99 -13.01 2.72 -9.21
C GLN A 99 -14.01 3.76 -8.75
N GLU A 100 -13.89 4.26 -7.52
CA GLU A 100 -14.76 5.30 -6.95
C GLU A 100 -14.61 6.64 -7.66
N ASP A 101 -13.38 6.99 -8.04
CA ASP A 101 -13.08 8.21 -8.82
C ASP A 101 -13.44 8.08 -10.31
N GLY A 102 -13.96 6.91 -10.72
CA GLY A 102 -14.34 6.64 -12.10
C GLY A 102 -13.15 6.60 -13.07
N MET A 103 -11.94 6.43 -12.55
CA MET A 103 -10.74 6.30 -13.38
C MET A 103 -10.69 4.91 -14.02
N ALA A 104 -10.22 4.84 -15.26
CA ALA A 104 -9.99 3.55 -15.89
C ALA A 104 -8.64 3.00 -15.47
N MET A 105 -8.60 1.79 -14.89
CA MET A 105 -7.35 1.15 -14.44
C MET A 105 -6.27 1.03 -15.53
N LYS A 106 -6.67 1.02 -16.81
CA LYS A 106 -5.73 0.98 -17.94
C LYS A 106 -4.97 2.29 -18.17
N ASP A 107 -5.49 3.40 -17.64
CA ASP A 107 -4.91 4.74 -17.78
C ASP A 107 -4.01 5.10 -16.58
N ILE A 108 -3.86 4.17 -15.63
CA ILE A 108 -3.04 4.32 -14.43
C ILE A 108 -1.98 3.25 -14.44
N TYR A 109 -0.73 3.63 -14.18
CA TYR A 109 0.33 2.66 -14.00
C TYR A 109 1.41 3.16 -13.05
N MET A 110 1.97 2.22 -12.30
CA MET A 110 3.09 2.46 -11.40
C MET A 110 4.38 2.50 -12.20
N THR A 111 5.19 3.54 -12.02
CA THR A 111 6.51 3.67 -12.64
C THR A 111 7.64 3.19 -11.74
N GLY A 112 7.38 3.10 -10.45
CA GLY A 112 8.34 2.58 -9.48
C GLY A 112 7.75 2.45 -8.09
N ALA A 113 8.34 1.55 -7.31
CA ALA A 113 8.13 1.46 -5.87
C ALA A 113 9.46 1.13 -5.20
N LYS A 114 9.79 1.80 -4.09
CA LYS A 114 11.06 1.58 -3.36
C LYS A 114 10.94 2.01 -1.91
N GLU A 115 11.84 1.50 -1.07
CA GLU A 115 12.07 2.03 0.26
C GLU A 115 12.88 3.34 0.16
N LYS A 116 12.52 4.31 0.99
CA LYS A 116 13.30 5.53 1.17
C LYS A 116 13.11 6.08 2.59
N TYR A 117 14.19 6.07 3.37
CA TYR A 117 14.22 6.58 4.75
C TYR A 117 13.16 5.98 5.66
N GLY A 118 12.94 4.66 5.56
CA GLY A 118 11.98 3.93 6.38
C GLY A 118 10.53 4.04 5.93
N SER A 119 10.26 4.71 4.81
CA SER A 119 8.92 4.79 4.20
C SER A 119 8.93 4.13 2.83
N LEU A 120 7.78 3.64 2.41
CA LEU A 120 7.51 3.26 1.02
C LEU A 120 7.42 4.53 0.16
N ARG A 121 7.87 4.46 -1.07
CA ARG A 121 7.60 5.47 -2.10
C ARG A 121 7.05 4.78 -3.33
N MET A 122 5.96 5.32 -3.85
CA MET A 122 5.28 4.81 -5.03
C MET A 122 5.10 5.93 -6.04
N ASP A 123 5.62 5.73 -7.23
CA ASP A 123 5.50 6.67 -8.32
C ASP A 123 4.47 6.17 -9.34
N PHE A 124 3.44 6.98 -9.64
CA PHE A 124 2.38 6.65 -10.57
C PHE A 124 2.26 7.67 -11.70
N VAL A 125 1.90 7.19 -12.87
CA VAL A 125 1.28 8.01 -13.92
C VAL A 125 -0.22 7.83 -13.81
N THR A 126 -0.94 8.93 -13.70
CA THR A 126 -2.39 8.97 -13.55
C THR A 126 -2.98 10.04 -14.46
N PRO A 127 -4.23 9.88 -14.93
CA PRO A 127 -4.97 10.97 -15.53
C PRO A 127 -5.06 12.16 -14.57
N VAL A 128 -5.12 13.37 -15.12
CA VAL A 128 -5.35 14.57 -14.29
C VAL A 128 -6.76 14.49 -13.73
N THR A 129 -6.86 14.24 -12.43
CA THR A 129 -8.13 14.25 -11.69
C THR A 129 -8.25 15.53 -10.87
N LYS A 130 -9.49 15.98 -10.64
CA LYS A 130 -9.75 17.10 -9.71
C LYS A 130 -9.78 16.65 -8.26
N ASP A 131 -9.86 15.35 -8.04
CA ASP A 131 -9.89 14.76 -6.73
C ASP A 131 -8.50 14.25 -6.33
N HIS A 132 -8.17 14.38 -5.07
CA HIS A 132 -6.89 13.95 -4.51
C HIS A 132 -6.98 12.57 -3.82
N ALA A 133 -8.12 11.88 -3.90
CA ALA A 133 -8.35 10.67 -3.14
C ALA A 133 -7.31 9.58 -3.44
N PHE A 134 -6.97 9.38 -4.72
CA PHE A 134 -5.93 8.42 -5.10
C PHE A 134 -4.54 8.82 -4.56
N SER A 135 -4.15 10.07 -4.71
CA SER A 135 -2.85 10.54 -4.20
C SER A 135 -2.78 10.50 -2.68
N ASP A 136 -3.86 10.84 -1.98
CA ASP A 136 -3.94 10.77 -0.52
C ASP A 136 -3.88 9.32 -0.03
N MET A 137 -4.47 8.37 -0.78
CA MET A 137 -4.37 6.95 -0.48
C MET A 137 -2.95 6.42 -0.70
N CYS A 138 -2.28 6.81 -1.79
CA CYS A 138 -0.87 6.47 -1.99
C CYS A 138 -0.01 6.97 -0.83
N LEU A 139 -0.16 8.23 -0.44
CA LEU A 139 0.58 8.82 0.69
C LEU A 139 0.26 8.12 2.02
N ALA A 140 -1.01 7.75 2.26
CA ALA A 140 -1.38 6.99 3.46
C ALA A 140 -0.61 5.66 3.55
N TRP A 141 -0.53 4.91 2.44
CA TRP A 141 0.22 3.66 2.39
C TRP A 141 1.73 3.83 2.44
N GLU A 142 2.26 4.89 1.83
CA GLU A 142 3.68 5.24 1.91
C GLU A 142 4.12 5.47 3.36
N GLU A 143 3.35 6.21 4.12
CA GLU A 143 3.64 6.48 5.53
C GLU A 143 3.30 5.29 6.43
N LEU A 144 2.19 4.58 6.14
CA LEU A 144 1.79 3.40 6.90
C LEU A 144 2.86 2.30 6.86
N ALA A 145 3.56 2.13 5.74
CA ALA A 145 4.65 1.17 5.63
C ALA A 145 5.73 1.35 6.70
N GLY A 146 5.96 2.60 7.16
CA GLY A 146 6.89 2.91 8.24
C GLY A 146 6.51 2.33 9.61
N TYR A 147 5.30 1.80 9.78
CA TYR A 147 4.83 1.16 11.01
C TYR A 147 4.86 -0.37 10.95
N PHE A 148 5.38 -0.93 9.87
CA PHE A 148 5.54 -2.37 9.67
C PHE A 148 7.00 -2.72 9.38
N CYS A 149 7.48 -3.78 10.00
CA CYS A 149 8.86 -4.24 9.90
C CYS A 149 9.27 -4.48 8.44
N CYS A 150 10.29 -3.78 7.96
CA CYS A 150 10.79 -3.93 6.59
C CYS A 150 11.35 -5.34 6.30
N GLN A 151 11.73 -6.10 7.33
CA GLN A 151 12.29 -7.45 7.18
C GLN A 151 11.21 -8.55 7.19
N CYS A 152 10.29 -8.52 8.16
CA CYS A 152 9.31 -9.61 8.33
C CYS A 152 7.85 -9.18 8.22
N GLY A 153 7.58 -7.88 8.14
CA GLY A 153 6.24 -7.31 7.99
C GLY A 153 5.45 -7.13 9.29
N LYS A 154 5.94 -7.61 10.45
CA LYS A 154 5.21 -7.47 11.72
C LYS A 154 4.97 -6.00 12.09
N PRO A 155 3.83 -5.67 12.72
CA PRO A 155 3.59 -4.36 13.32
C PRO A 155 4.48 -4.13 14.56
N HIS A 156 4.24 -3.04 15.28
CA HIS A 156 4.95 -2.66 16.52
C HIS A 156 6.45 -2.52 16.31
N VAL A 157 6.83 -1.47 15.58
CA VAL A 157 8.21 -1.24 15.16
C VAL A 157 8.89 -0.11 15.92
N SER A 158 10.22 -0.12 15.89
CA SER A 158 11.09 1.00 16.22
C SER A 158 11.92 1.36 15.01
N ILE A 159 12.38 2.61 14.95
CA ILE A 159 13.20 3.09 13.83
C ILE A 159 14.67 2.92 14.16
N SER A 160 15.40 2.21 13.29
CA SER A 160 16.84 1.97 13.44
C SER A 160 17.67 3.23 13.28
N ARG A 161 18.89 3.19 13.86
CA ARG A 161 19.89 4.26 13.71
C ARG A 161 20.77 3.99 12.48
N GLY A 162 21.25 5.05 11.84
CA GLY A 162 22.09 4.95 10.66
C GLY A 162 21.26 4.77 9.40
N TRP A 163 21.08 3.54 8.93
CA TRP A 163 20.09 3.27 7.86
C TRP A 163 18.70 3.26 8.46
N ILE A 164 17.91 4.27 8.13
CA ILE A 164 16.58 4.49 8.71
C ILE A 164 15.61 3.46 8.14
N CYS A 165 15.22 2.48 8.97
CA CYS A 165 14.25 1.44 8.62
C CYS A 165 13.41 1.05 9.85
N PRO A 166 12.13 0.70 9.66
CA PRO A 166 11.29 0.15 10.72
C PRO A 166 11.62 -1.33 10.95
N TYR A 167 11.88 -1.71 12.19
CA TYR A 167 12.08 -3.11 12.60
C TYR A 167 11.19 -3.42 13.80
N CYS A 168 10.53 -4.58 13.79
CA CYS A 168 9.86 -5.11 14.98
C CYS A 168 10.91 -5.60 16.01
N LYS A 169 10.45 -5.90 17.23
CA LYS A 169 11.33 -6.33 18.33
C LYS A 169 12.14 -7.58 17.98
N ASP A 170 11.57 -8.52 17.24
CA ASP A 170 12.23 -9.77 16.86
C ASP A 170 13.34 -9.58 15.81
N CYS A 171 13.23 -8.52 14.99
CA CYS A 171 14.21 -8.17 13.97
C CYS A 171 15.13 -7.02 14.41
N TRP A 172 14.96 -6.51 15.65
CA TRP A 172 15.76 -5.42 16.18
C TRP A 172 17.17 -5.89 16.51
N ASP A 173 18.18 -5.15 16.05
CA ASP A 173 19.57 -5.40 16.36
C ASP A 173 20.02 -4.52 17.55
N ASP A 174 20.76 -5.10 18.51
CA ASP A 174 21.31 -4.42 19.68
C ASP A 174 22.20 -3.21 19.33
N ILE A 175 22.79 -3.18 18.14
CA ILE A 175 23.53 -2.03 17.60
C ILE A 175 22.66 -0.76 17.56
N ASN A 176 21.34 -0.92 17.39
CA ASN A 176 20.40 0.19 17.36
C ASN A 176 20.06 0.74 18.76
N GLY A 177 20.49 0.08 19.84
CA GLY A 177 20.22 0.46 21.21
C GLY A 177 18.85 0.00 21.71
N GLU A 178 18.26 0.74 22.65
CA GLU A 178 16.97 0.38 23.24
C GLU A 178 15.85 0.41 22.20
N PHE A 179 15.06 -0.67 22.13
CA PHE A 179 13.83 -0.72 21.30
C PHE A 179 12.76 0.19 21.92
N LYS A 180 12.27 1.13 21.13
CA LYS A 180 11.18 2.04 21.51
C LYS A 180 10.16 2.04 20.39
N GLU A 181 9.04 1.41 20.64
CA GLU A 181 7.93 1.40 19.70
C GLU A 181 7.48 2.83 19.36
N ILE A 182 7.29 3.08 18.06
CA ILE A 182 6.77 4.37 17.58
C ILE A 182 5.24 4.34 17.60
N PRO A 183 4.59 5.38 18.11
CA PRO A 183 3.15 5.50 18.06
C PRO A 183 2.69 5.77 16.62
N VAL A 184 1.55 5.21 16.24
CA VAL A 184 0.92 5.54 14.96
C VAL A 184 0.28 6.91 15.05
N GLU A 185 0.64 7.79 14.13
CA GLU A 185 0.20 9.19 14.13
C GLU A 185 -0.47 9.56 12.80
N SER A 186 -1.15 10.69 12.82
CA SER A 186 -1.70 11.31 11.60
C SER A 186 -0.61 12.00 10.79
N VAL A 187 -0.69 11.92 9.48
CA VAL A 187 0.21 12.58 8.54
C VAL A 187 -0.39 13.87 8.02
N SER A 188 0.40 14.95 8.05
CA SER A 188 0.03 16.23 7.48
C SER A 188 0.64 16.42 6.09
N ILE A 189 -0.22 16.55 5.10
CA ILE A 189 0.14 16.79 3.72
C ILE A 189 -0.05 18.28 3.40
N THR A 190 0.91 18.85 2.70
CA THR A 190 0.80 20.20 2.17
C THR A 190 0.85 20.15 0.65
N THR A 191 -0.19 20.61 -0.01
CA THR A 191 -0.28 20.77 -1.46
C THR A 191 -0.49 22.22 -1.85
N TRP A 192 -0.25 22.52 -3.12
CA TRP A 192 -0.54 23.82 -3.70
C TRP A 192 -1.64 23.66 -4.73
N GLU A 193 -2.73 24.38 -4.56
CA GLU A 193 -3.88 24.37 -5.48
C GLU A 193 -4.23 25.82 -5.81
N ASN A 194 -4.21 26.17 -7.09
CA ASN A 194 -4.49 27.53 -7.55
C ASN A 194 -3.65 28.60 -6.80
N ASP A 195 -2.37 28.35 -6.59
CA ASP A 195 -1.42 29.19 -5.84
C ASP A 195 -1.73 29.34 -4.34
N GLU A 196 -2.70 28.60 -3.81
CA GLU A 196 -2.99 28.53 -2.39
C GLU A 196 -2.38 27.28 -1.75
N LYS A 197 -1.80 27.47 -0.55
CA LYS A 197 -1.25 26.38 0.25
C LYS A 197 -2.36 25.69 1.02
N ILE A 198 -2.65 24.44 0.64
CA ILE A 198 -3.67 23.61 1.30
C ILE A 198 -2.98 22.59 2.20
N LYS A 199 -3.39 22.56 3.46
CA LYS A 199 -2.95 21.55 4.42
C LYS A 199 -4.08 20.55 4.66
N ARG A 200 -3.78 19.26 4.43
CA ARG A 200 -4.66 18.13 4.74
C ARG A 200 -4.01 17.24 5.79
N THR A 201 -4.83 16.54 6.56
CA THR A 201 -4.34 15.58 7.54
C THR A 201 -5.00 14.23 7.27
N ILE A 202 -4.20 13.19 7.18
CA ILE A 202 -4.65 11.80 7.05
C ILE A 202 -4.43 11.13 8.41
N ASP A 203 -5.50 10.61 9.00
CA ASP A 203 -5.42 9.78 10.19
C ASP A 203 -5.07 8.35 9.77
N LEU A 204 -3.89 7.87 10.18
CA LEU A 204 -3.40 6.53 9.84
C LEU A 204 -3.91 5.46 10.80
N VAL A 205 -4.39 5.82 11.99
CA VAL A 205 -4.76 4.85 13.03
C VAL A 205 -5.80 3.83 12.55
N PRO A 206 -6.93 4.22 11.92
CA PRO A 206 -7.92 3.25 11.46
C PRO A 206 -7.39 2.31 10.37
N LEU A 207 -6.51 2.80 9.49
CA LEU A 207 -5.90 1.97 8.46
C LEU A 207 -4.89 1.00 9.08
N TYR A 208 -4.07 1.47 10.02
CA TYR A 208 -3.13 0.64 10.77
C TYR A 208 -3.85 -0.50 11.50
N GLU A 209 -4.88 -0.19 12.31
CA GLU A 209 -5.66 -1.19 13.05
C GLU A 209 -6.28 -2.25 12.13
N THR A 210 -6.70 -1.84 10.93
CA THR A 210 -7.23 -2.76 9.92
C THR A 210 -6.17 -3.71 9.41
N VAL A 211 -5.00 -3.19 9.05
CA VAL A 211 -3.89 -3.99 8.52
C VAL A 211 -3.31 -4.88 9.60
N GLU A 212 -3.18 -4.39 10.84
CA GLU A 212 -2.74 -5.17 11.99
C GLU A 212 -3.68 -6.36 12.26
N LYS A 213 -4.98 -6.13 12.23
CA LYS A 213 -5.97 -7.21 12.37
C LYS A 213 -5.85 -8.26 11.27
N ILE A 214 -5.66 -7.85 10.02
CA ILE A 214 -5.43 -8.78 8.90
C ILE A 214 -4.15 -9.58 9.14
N TRP A 215 -3.07 -8.93 9.62
CA TRP A 215 -1.85 -9.60 9.99
C TRP A 215 -2.07 -10.65 11.09
N GLU A 216 -2.77 -10.30 12.17
CA GLU A 216 -3.11 -11.23 13.26
C GLU A 216 -3.88 -12.45 12.74
N GLU A 217 -4.90 -12.22 11.90
CA GLU A 217 -5.75 -13.29 11.34
C GLU A 217 -5.00 -14.19 10.34
N THR A 218 -3.97 -13.68 9.65
CA THR A 218 -3.24 -14.41 8.60
C THR A 218 -1.94 -15.05 9.07
N CYS A 219 -1.30 -14.53 10.11
CA CYS A 219 0.02 -14.97 10.58
C CYS A 219 -0.01 -15.89 11.82
N VAL A 220 -1.18 -16.27 12.32
CA VAL A 220 -1.34 -17.14 13.50
C VAL A 220 -1.29 -18.65 13.15
N TYR A 221 -0.90 -19.01 11.90
CA TYR A 221 -0.81 -20.39 11.46
C TYR A 221 0.57 -20.77 10.94
#